data_adcbf0c94e6d4a09b3c9d2fabad355c9
#
_entry.id   adcbf0c94e6d4a09b3c9d2fabad355c9
#
_cell.length_a   1.000
_cell.length_b   1.000
_cell.length_c   1.000
_cell.angle_alpha   90.00
_cell.angle_beta   90.00
_cell.angle_gamma   90.00
#
_symmetry.space_group_name_H-M   'P 1'
#
loop_
_entity.id
_entity.type
_entity.pdbx_description
1 polymer ?
#
loop_
_entity_poly.entity_id
_entity_poly.type
_entity_poly.pdbx_seq_one_letter_code
_entity_poly.pdbx_strand_id
1 'polypeptide(L)'
;MGDLTYRPAGIDDADLAADLMTASYPAMAQDPAITRVRWENPKRGFAYGRFIAERDGKPVAFLDWVHGPWEQVEDGHCEVSVYLDREALDRELLIEMFTWIGGLAAAEQSRLLLAYCGEDEPEMLEALAALGYRRERVDRAWELDLKAHGSRLVGEASEARDRMAAGGIQPTTLAGWNDADRVRKLHQLNERTVQDIPHSLTIVREAFEDFEKRLNSPDRPHDRFWIALDGNRPVAMSYLKYPPVRGDVWTGYTCTDPGYRGRGLARGIKLQTLAQAVELGVPLVYTANDSENAPILRINETLGYRARPGFVEHHKRVTKQQDA
;
A
#
# COMPACT_ATOMS: atom_id res chain seq x y z
N MET A 1 4.95 28.83 -22.18
CA MET A 1 5.15 27.69 -21.25
C MET A 1 6.47 27.05 -21.66
N GLY A 2 7.39 26.77 -20.72
CA GLY A 2 8.63 26.05 -21.05
C GLY A 2 8.33 24.62 -21.51
N ASP A 3 9.20 24.09 -22.37
CA ASP A 3 9.03 22.73 -22.92
C ASP A 3 9.17 21.69 -21.81
N LEU A 4 8.24 20.74 -21.77
CA LEU A 4 8.27 19.59 -20.88
C LEU A 4 9.16 18.50 -21.48
N THR A 5 10.12 18.01 -20.73
CA THR A 5 10.99 16.92 -21.14
C THR A 5 10.89 15.76 -20.14
N TYR A 6 11.10 14.53 -20.62
CA TYR A 6 11.04 13.32 -19.80
C TYR A 6 12.36 12.58 -19.90
N ARG A 7 12.96 12.27 -18.76
CA ARG A 7 14.15 11.40 -18.72
C ARG A 7 13.90 10.15 -17.88
N PRO A 8 14.52 9.02 -18.22
CA PRO A 8 14.49 7.84 -17.36
C PRO A 8 15.04 8.16 -15.96
N ALA A 9 14.42 7.59 -14.93
CA ALA A 9 14.88 7.70 -13.55
C ALA A 9 15.62 6.41 -13.15
N GLY A 10 16.83 6.58 -12.62
CA GLY A 10 17.65 5.51 -12.06
C GLY A 10 17.62 5.50 -10.53
N ILE A 11 18.39 4.57 -9.93
CA ILE A 11 18.43 4.41 -8.46
C ILE A 11 18.87 5.69 -7.74
N ASP A 12 19.70 6.51 -8.37
CA ASP A 12 20.16 7.77 -7.81
C ASP A 12 19.05 8.84 -7.72
N ASP A 13 17.96 8.65 -8.49
CA ASP A 13 16.77 9.52 -8.44
C ASP A 13 15.75 9.10 -7.36
N ALA A 14 15.99 8.03 -6.60
CA ALA A 14 15.00 7.49 -5.67
C ALA A 14 14.56 8.51 -4.59
N ASP A 15 15.51 9.32 -4.11
CA ASP A 15 15.24 10.37 -3.12
C ASP A 15 14.43 11.51 -3.74
N LEU A 16 14.80 11.95 -4.95
CA LEU A 16 14.05 12.96 -5.72
C LEU A 16 12.63 12.47 -6.04
N ALA A 17 12.47 11.21 -6.45
CA ALA A 17 11.15 10.63 -6.69
C ALA A 17 10.30 10.62 -5.41
N ALA A 18 10.88 10.27 -4.25
CA ALA A 18 10.20 10.33 -2.96
C ALA A 18 9.78 11.77 -2.60
N ASP A 19 10.62 12.77 -2.93
CA ASP A 19 10.30 14.17 -2.72
C ASP A 19 9.14 14.64 -3.61
N LEU A 20 9.17 14.31 -4.91
CA LEU A 20 8.09 14.64 -5.85
C LEU A 20 6.77 13.94 -5.49
N MET A 21 6.81 12.65 -5.12
CA MET A 21 5.63 11.95 -4.62
C MET A 21 5.05 12.61 -3.36
N THR A 22 5.92 13.09 -2.45
CA THR A 22 5.49 13.80 -1.25
C THR A 22 4.91 15.19 -1.58
N ALA A 23 5.53 15.92 -2.51
CA ALA A 23 5.04 17.23 -2.95
C ALA A 23 3.69 17.12 -3.66
N SER A 24 3.47 16.04 -4.44
CA SER A 24 2.19 15.74 -5.09
C SER A 24 1.09 15.47 -4.07
N TYR A 25 1.36 14.62 -3.06
CA TYR A 25 0.36 14.25 -2.05
C TYR A 25 0.94 14.27 -0.63
N PRO A 26 1.06 15.46 0.01
CA PRO A 26 1.69 15.62 1.33
C PRO A 26 1.03 14.82 2.45
N ALA A 27 -0.27 14.51 2.32
CA ALA A 27 -1.01 13.67 3.28
C ALA A 27 -0.54 12.20 3.31
N MET A 28 0.30 11.79 2.33
CA MET A 28 0.91 10.45 2.23
C MET A 28 2.40 10.57 1.89
N ALA A 29 3.15 11.28 2.72
CA ALA A 29 4.58 11.50 2.50
C ALA A 29 5.34 10.18 2.28
N GLN A 30 6.15 10.14 1.23
CA GLN A 30 6.94 8.96 0.85
C GLN A 30 8.33 9.01 1.49
N ASP A 31 8.73 7.93 2.12
CA ASP A 31 10.04 7.80 2.75
C ASP A 31 11.10 7.49 1.68
N PRO A 32 12.19 8.30 1.58
CA PRO A 32 13.23 8.10 0.56
C PRO A 32 13.98 6.78 0.76
N ALA A 33 14.24 6.35 2.00
CA ALA A 33 14.92 5.08 2.25
C ALA A 33 14.05 3.89 1.79
N ILE A 34 12.73 3.95 2.01
CA ILE A 34 11.81 2.92 1.55
C ILE A 34 11.68 2.94 0.03
N THR A 35 11.64 4.11 -0.59
CA THR A 35 11.60 4.24 -2.05
C THR A 35 12.84 3.61 -2.66
N ARG A 36 14.03 3.92 -2.14
CA ARG A 36 15.31 3.32 -2.57
C ARG A 36 15.30 1.79 -2.42
N VAL A 37 14.93 1.27 -1.25
CA VAL A 37 14.85 -0.18 -1.00
C VAL A 37 13.90 -0.88 -1.99
N ARG A 38 12.75 -0.27 -2.31
CA ARG A 38 11.81 -0.82 -3.31
C ARG A 38 12.42 -0.85 -4.71
N TRP A 39 13.18 0.17 -5.10
CA TRP A 39 13.81 0.24 -6.41
C TRP A 39 15.00 -0.72 -6.54
N GLU A 40 15.75 -0.94 -5.47
CA GLU A 40 16.84 -1.93 -5.40
C GLU A 40 16.32 -3.38 -5.39
N ASN A 41 15.09 -3.59 -4.94
CA ASN A 41 14.48 -4.90 -4.81
C ASN A 41 13.17 -5.02 -5.63
N PRO A 42 13.24 -4.93 -6.97
CA PRO A 42 12.06 -5.08 -7.81
C PRO A 42 11.46 -6.48 -7.63
N LYS A 43 10.13 -6.58 -7.70
CA LYS A 43 9.44 -7.87 -7.66
C LYS A 43 9.84 -8.71 -8.87
N ARG A 44 10.04 -10.01 -8.65
CA ARG A 44 10.44 -10.94 -9.69
C ARG A 44 9.40 -11.00 -10.82
N GLY A 45 9.87 -10.86 -12.06
CA GLY A 45 9.02 -10.92 -13.25
C GLY A 45 8.19 -9.67 -13.51
N PHE A 46 8.21 -8.67 -12.62
CA PHE A 46 7.57 -7.38 -12.87
C PHE A 46 8.43 -6.50 -13.78
N ALA A 47 7.78 -5.73 -14.63
CA ALA A 47 8.41 -4.69 -15.45
C ALA A 47 8.05 -3.31 -14.89
N TYR A 48 8.98 -2.36 -15.04
CA TYR A 48 8.87 -1.00 -14.51
C TYR A 48 9.43 0.01 -15.50
N GLY A 49 8.70 1.09 -15.73
CA GLY A 49 9.25 2.30 -16.34
C GLY A 49 9.16 3.46 -15.33
N ARG A 50 10.25 4.18 -15.09
CA ARG A 50 10.31 5.28 -14.13
C ARG A 50 10.92 6.49 -14.82
N PHE A 51 10.33 7.67 -14.60
CA PHE A 51 10.72 8.87 -15.31
C PHE A 51 10.59 10.11 -14.42
N ILE A 52 11.48 11.06 -14.65
CA ILE A 52 11.37 12.43 -14.12
C ILE A 52 10.94 13.33 -15.26
N ALA A 53 9.86 14.08 -15.05
CA ALA A 53 9.49 15.18 -15.94
C ALA A 53 10.17 16.46 -15.46
N GLU A 54 10.75 17.18 -16.41
CA GLU A 54 11.45 18.44 -16.16
C GLU A 54 10.83 19.55 -17.01
N ARG A 55 10.67 20.73 -16.41
CA ARG A 55 10.27 21.98 -17.09
C ARG A 55 11.37 23.01 -16.88
N ASP A 56 11.91 23.57 -17.95
CA ASP A 56 13.04 24.51 -17.90
C ASP A 56 14.24 23.94 -17.12
N GLY A 57 14.51 22.62 -17.25
CA GLY A 57 15.59 21.92 -16.57
C GLY A 57 15.38 21.69 -15.07
N LYS A 58 14.17 21.92 -14.55
CA LYS A 58 13.80 21.65 -13.15
C LYS A 58 12.84 20.47 -13.07
N PRO A 59 13.08 19.49 -12.17
CA PRO A 59 12.14 18.41 -11.91
C PRO A 59 10.80 18.97 -11.41
N VAL A 60 9.70 18.54 -12.02
CA VAL A 60 8.34 18.96 -11.64
C VAL A 60 7.42 17.78 -11.35
N ALA A 61 7.74 16.58 -11.86
CA ALA A 61 6.94 15.38 -11.58
C ALA A 61 7.78 14.12 -11.63
N PHE A 62 7.33 13.11 -10.90
CA PHE A 62 7.73 11.71 -11.06
C PHE A 62 6.60 10.94 -11.71
N LEU A 63 6.93 10.11 -12.71
CA LEU A 63 5.98 9.26 -13.41
C LEU A 63 6.49 7.82 -13.39
N ASP A 64 5.58 6.87 -13.24
CA ASP A 64 5.93 5.48 -13.42
C ASP A 64 4.80 4.65 -14.03
N TRP A 65 5.19 3.50 -14.58
CA TRP A 65 4.29 2.42 -14.90
C TRP A 65 4.87 1.10 -14.36
N VAL A 66 3.97 0.19 -14.00
CA VAL A 66 4.34 -1.14 -13.53
C VAL A 66 3.30 -2.17 -13.92
N HIS A 67 3.76 -3.35 -14.33
CA HIS A 67 2.91 -4.51 -14.53
C HIS A 67 3.58 -5.80 -14.06
N GLY A 68 2.78 -6.80 -13.73
CA GLY A 68 3.25 -8.16 -13.46
C GLY A 68 3.57 -8.94 -14.73
N PRO A 69 4.09 -10.17 -14.60
CA PRO A 69 4.30 -11.06 -15.74
C PRO A 69 2.98 -11.31 -16.47
N TRP A 70 2.93 -11.06 -17.77
CA TRP A 70 1.69 -11.12 -18.56
C TRP A 70 0.99 -12.49 -18.52
N GLU A 71 1.76 -13.57 -18.32
CA GLU A 71 1.23 -14.92 -18.14
C GLU A 71 0.47 -15.11 -16.80
N GLN A 72 0.64 -14.20 -15.84
CA GLN A 72 -0.02 -14.20 -14.54
C GLN A 72 -1.04 -13.07 -14.38
N VAL A 73 -1.12 -12.14 -15.33
CA VAL A 73 -2.03 -10.98 -15.31
C VAL A 73 -3.05 -11.15 -16.42
N GLU A 74 -4.09 -11.97 -16.16
CA GLU A 74 -5.10 -12.36 -17.16
C GLU A 74 -5.87 -11.17 -17.76
N ASP A 75 -6.13 -10.13 -16.97
CA ASP A 75 -6.79 -8.89 -17.41
C ASP A 75 -5.85 -7.95 -18.19
N GLY A 76 -4.53 -8.17 -18.13
CA GLY A 76 -3.52 -7.40 -18.83
C GLY A 76 -3.40 -5.97 -18.32
N HIS A 77 -3.56 -5.75 -17.00
CA HIS A 77 -3.46 -4.43 -16.41
C HIS A 77 -2.01 -3.97 -16.23
N CYS A 78 -1.83 -2.66 -16.38
CA CYS A 78 -0.63 -1.92 -16.06
C CYS A 78 -1.03 -0.69 -15.23
N GLU A 79 -0.44 -0.55 -14.06
CA GLU A 79 -0.60 0.64 -13.23
C GLU A 79 0.25 1.78 -13.79
N VAL A 80 -0.32 2.96 -13.88
CA VAL A 80 0.34 4.20 -14.30
C VAL A 80 0.13 5.27 -13.25
N SER A 81 1.20 5.98 -12.89
CA SER A 81 1.15 7.02 -11.88
C SER A 81 1.79 8.30 -12.40
N VAL A 82 1.23 9.44 -11.98
CA VAL A 82 1.77 10.77 -12.20
C VAL A 82 1.75 11.50 -10.86
N TYR A 83 2.92 11.86 -10.37
CA TYR A 83 3.11 12.63 -9.14
C TYR A 83 3.63 14.01 -9.49
N LEU A 84 2.73 14.93 -9.77
CA LEU A 84 3.02 16.31 -10.11
C LEU A 84 3.07 17.16 -8.84
N ASP A 85 4.14 17.95 -8.69
CA ASP A 85 4.26 18.89 -7.59
C ASP A 85 3.04 19.83 -7.53
N ARG A 86 2.44 19.97 -6.34
CA ARG A 86 1.23 20.80 -6.14
C ARG A 86 1.43 22.26 -6.53
N GLU A 87 2.64 22.79 -6.43
CA GLU A 87 2.94 24.16 -6.87
C GLU A 87 2.88 24.29 -8.40
N ALA A 88 3.09 23.19 -9.12
CA ALA A 88 3.00 23.12 -10.58
C ALA A 88 1.67 22.50 -11.05
N LEU A 89 0.71 22.21 -10.14
CA LEU A 89 -0.50 21.49 -10.43
C LEU A 89 -1.35 22.25 -11.47
N ASP A 90 -1.56 21.59 -12.61
CA ASP A 90 -2.34 22.07 -13.74
C ASP A 90 -3.00 20.87 -14.42
N ARG A 91 -4.30 20.97 -14.68
CA ARG A 91 -5.08 19.89 -15.26
C ARG A 91 -4.60 19.49 -16.66
N GLU A 92 -4.24 20.45 -17.50
CA GLU A 92 -3.75 20.21 -18.86
C GLU A 92 -2.41 19.49 -18.83
N LEU A 93 -1.56 19.86 -17.86
CA LEU A 93 -0.28 19.19 -17.61
C LEU A 93 -0.46 17.75 -17.15
N LEU A 94 -1.43 17.48 -16.26
CA LEU A 94 -1.78 16.12 -15.85
C LEU A 94 -2.25 15.28 -17.05
N ILE A 95 -3.10 15.85 -17.91
CA ILE A 95 -3.59 15.19 -19.13
C ILE A 95 -2.42 14.85 -20.06
N GLU A 96 -1.48 15.78 -20.27
CA GLU A 96 -0.28 15.56 -21.09
C GLU A 96 0.56 14.42 -20.52
N MET A 97 0.88 14.46 -19.21
CA MET A 97 1.70 13.46 -18.53
C MET A 97 1.05 12.06 -18.54
N PHE A 98 -0.24 11.97 -18.21
CA PHE A 98 -0.96 10.69 -18.26
C PHE A 98 -1.10 10.15 -19.70
N THR A 99 -1.22 11.02 -20.69
CA THR A 99 -1.22 10.61 -22.10
C THR A 99 0.13 10.02 -22.48
N TRP A 100 1.20 10.67 -22.08
CA TRP A 100 2.57 10.23 -22.37
C TRP A 100 2.90 8.89 -21.70
N ILE A 101 2.74 8.79 -20.36
CA ILE A 101 3.05 7.55 -19.62
C ILE A 101 2.12 6.40 -20.00
N GLY A 102 0.83 6.69 -20.25
CA GLY A 102 -0.14 5.72 -20.72
C GLY A 102 0.19 5.19 -22.11
N GLY A 103 0.78 6.01 -22.98
CA GLY A 103 1.31 5.59 -24.28
C GLY A 103 2.46 4.58 -24.14
N LEU A 104 3.39 4.82 -23.21
CA LEU A 104 4.47 3.87 -22.91
C LEU A 104 3.92 2.55 -22.34
N ALA A 105 3.01 2.62 -21.37
CA ALA A 105 2.38 1.43 -20.79
C ALA A 105 1.60 0.62 -21.85
N ALA A 106 0.95 1.30 -22.80
CA ALA A 106 0.26 0.63 -23.91
C ALA A 106 1.25 -0.08 -24.85
N ALA A 107 2.44 0.48 -25.08
CA ALA A 107 3.52 -0.14 -25.88
C ALA A 107 4.04 -1.44 -25.23
N GLU A 108 3.96 -1.59 -23.90
CA GLU A 108 4.24 -2.82 -23.16
C GLU A 108 3.15 -3.90 -23.30
N GLN A 109 2.22 -3.74 -24.24
CA GLN A 109 1.11 -4.66 -24.54
C GLN A 109 0.01 -4.71 -23.45
N SER A 110 -0.08 -3.71 -22.58
CA SER A 110 -1.17 -3.63 -21.62
C SER A 110 -2.53 -3.51 -22.33
N ARG A 111 -3.56 -4.10 -21.72
CA ARG A 111 -4.96 -4.04 -22.20
C ARG A 111 -5.82 -3.13 -21.34
N LEU A 112 -5.36 -2.84 -20.14
CA LEU A 112 -6.04 -2.05 -19.15
C LEU A 112 -5.02 -1.16 -18.42
N LEU A 113 -5.26 0.14 -18.36
CA LEU A 113 -4.48 1.06 -17.54
C LEU A 113 -5.22 1.30 -16.24
N LEU A 114 -4.45 1.26 -15.15
CA LEU A 114 -4.88 1.58 -13.80
C LEU A 114 -4.27 2.90 -13.36
N ALA A 115 -5.05 3.72 -12.67
CA ALA A 115 -4.54 4.90 -11.98
C ALA A 115 -5.25 5.07 -10.63
N TYR A 116 -4.52 5.53 -9.62
CA TYR A 116 -5.05 5.85 -8.30
C TYR A 116 -4.91 7.34 -8.01
N CYS A 117 -5.91 7.92 -7.34
CA CYS A 117 -5.82 9.27 -6.78
C CYS A 117 -6.64 9.40 -5.51
N GLY A 118 -6.42 10.46 -4.74
CA GLY A 118 -7.24 10.82 -3.58
C GLY A 118 -8.65 11.26 -3.98
N GLU A 119 -9.65 11.00 -3.14
CA GLU A 119 -11.01 11.54 -3.33
C GLU A 119 -11.04 13.07 -3.21
N ASP A 120 -10.01 13.67 -2.60
CA ASP A 120 -9.82 15.09 -2.38
C ASP A 120 -8.86 15.76 -3.38
N GLU A 121 -8.65 15.13 -4.55
CA GLU A 121 -7.79 15.64 -5.63
C GLU A 121 -8.62 15.95 -6.90
N PRO A 122 -9.40 17.05 -6.92
CA PRO A 122 -10.34 17.35 -8.01
C PRO A 122 -9.67 17.46 -9.39
N GLU A 123 -8.50 18.10 -9.48
CA GLU A 123 -7.76 18.28 -10.73
C GLU A 123 -7.33 16.92 -11.32
N MET A 124 -6.88 16.00 -10.46
CA MET A 124 -6.50 14.65 -10.86
C MET A 124 -7.73 13.86 -11.33
N LEU A 125 -8.84 13.92 -10.57
CA LEU A 125 -10.12 13.27 -10.92
C LEU A 125 -10.64 13.75 -12.27
N GLU A 126 -10.60 15.07 -12.52
CA GLU A 126 -11.03 15.68 -13.79
C GLU A 126 -10.12 15.30 -14.96
N ALA A 127 -8.78 15.26 -14.73
CA ALA A 127 -7.82 14.86 -15.76
C ALA A 127 -8.02 13.39 -16.16
N LEU A 128 -8.17 12.49 -15.19
CA LEU A 128 -8.44 11.07 -15.44
C LEU A 128 -9.76 10.87 -16.18
N ALA A 129 -10.83 11.58 -15.78
CA ALA A 129 -12.13 11.51 -16.44
C ALA A 129 -12.05 12.01 -17.90
N ALA A 130 -11.34 13.12 -18.17
CA ALA A 130 -11.13 13.67 -19.52
C ALA A 130 -10.36 12.69 -20.42
N LEU A 131 -9.46 11.89 -19.86
CA LEU A 131 -8.71 10.85 -20.55
C LEU A 131 -9.51 9.54 -20.76
N GLY A 132 -10.74 9.47 -20.26
CA GLY A 132 -11.62 8.30 -20.40
C GLY A 132 -11.37 7.20 -19.34
N TYR A 133 -10.64 7.50 -18.27
CA TYR A 133 -10.62 6.63 -17.12
C TYR A 133 -11.97 6.64 -16.40
N ARG A 134 -12.39 5.50 -15.89
CA ARG A 134 -13.64 5.33 -15.15
C ARG A 134 -13.34 4.89 -13.72
N ARG A 135 -14.03 5.47 -12.77
CA ARG A 135 -13.99 5.06 -11.36
C ARG A 135 -14.47 3.61 -11.25
N GLU A 136 -13.69 2.77 -10.60
CA GLU A 136 -13.99 1.35 -10.44
C GLU A 136 -14.17 0.97 -8.96
N ARG A 137 -13.20 1.33 -8.11
CA ARG A 137 -13.22 0.99 -6.68
C ARG A 137 -12.81 2.17 -5.82
N VAL A 138 -13.11 2.03 -4.53
CA VAL A 138 -12.74 3.03 -3.52
C VAL A 138 -12.15 2.32 -2.30
N ASP A 139 -10.98 2.74 -1.91
CA ASP A 139 -10.41 2.43 -0.61
C ASP A 139 -10.78 3.53 0.38
N ARG A 140 -11.48 3.17 1.45
CA ARG A 140 -11.76 4.09 2.56
C ARG A 140 -10.50 4.27 3.39
N ALA A 141 -10.08 5.52 3.55
CA ALA A 141 -8.97 5.86 4.42
C ALA A 141 -9.48 6.27 5.82
N TRP A 142 -8.66 5.98 6.82
CA TRP A 142 -8.97 6.17 8.22
C TRP A 142 -7.76 6.66 9.00
N GLU A 143 -8.00 7.41 10.06
CA GLU A 143 -6.99 7.80 11.04
C GLU A 143 -7.41 7.43 12.46
N LEU A 144 -6.47 7.11 13.31
CA LEU A 144 -6.68 6.84 14.73
C LEU A 144 -5.74 7.70 15.55
N ASP A 145 -6.32 8.57 16.38
CA ASP A 145 -5.60 9.39 17.35
C ASP A 145 -5.22 8.54 18.57
N LEU A 146 -3.95 8.18 18.66
CA LEU A 146 -3.43 7.38 19.79
C LEU A 146 -3.27 8.20 21.07
N LYS A 147 -3.18 9.52 20.99
CA LYS A 147 -3.17 10.37 22.22
C LYS A 147 -4.57 10.38 22.86
N ALA A 148 -5.62 10.44 22.07
CA ALA A 148 -6.98 10.44 22.57
C ALA A 148 -7.47 9.06 23.04
N HIS A 149 -7.03 7.98 22.38
CA HIS A 149 -7.54 6.63 22.61
C HIS A 149 -6.55 5.67 23.29
N GLY A 150 -5.30 6.08 23.52
CA GLY A 150 -4.20 5.18 23.92
C GLY A 150 -4.47 4.37 25.18
N SER A 151 -4.90 4.99 26.27
CA SER A 151 -5.17 4.27 27.53
C SER A 151 -6.24 3.18 27.36
N ARG A 152 -7.30 3.45 26.60
CA ARG A 152 -8.34 2.48 26.29
C ARG A 152 -7.78 1.33 25.44
N LEU A 153 -7.02 1.64 24.40
CA LEU A 153 -6.43 0.64 23.50
C LEU A 153 -5.45 -0.29 24.20
N VAL A 154 -4.63 0.24 25.11
CA VAL A 154 -3.71 -0.57 25.93
C VAL A 154 -4.49 -1.52 26.85
N GLY A 155 -5.55 -1.05 27.52
CA GLY A 155 -6.42 -1.90 28.33
C GLY A 155 -7.10 -3.00 27.51
N GLU A 156 -7.70 -2.65 26.37
CA GLU A 156 -8.33 -3.62 25.47
C GLU A 156 -7.33 -4.62 24.89
N ALA A 157 -6.07 -4.21 24.63
CA ALA A 157 -5.02 -5.10 24.17
C ALA A 157 -4.64 -6.15 25.21
N SER A 158 -4.56 -5.76 26.51
CA SER A 158 -4.34 -6.69 27.61
C SER A 158 -5.46 -7.73 27.69
N GLU A 159 -6.71 -7.28 27.73
CA GLU A 159 -7.87 -8.18 27.76
C GLU A 159 -7.93 -9.12 26.53
N ALA A 160 -7.55 -8.59 25.33
CA ALA A 160 -7.51 -9.41 24.13
C ALA A 160 -6.42 -10.49 24.21
N ARG A 161 -5.28 -10.17 24.82
CA ARG A 161 -4.21 -11.13 25.07
C ARG A 161 -4.67 -12.26 25.98
N ASP A 162 -5.34 -11.92 27.08
CA ASP A 162 -5.88 -12.91 28.03
C ASP A 162 -6.92 -13.82 27.37
N ARG A 163 -7.84 -13.24 26.57
CA ARG A 163 -8.82 -14.03 25.81
C ARG A 163 -8.17 -14.96 24.80
N MET A 164 -7.14 -14.51 24.07
CA MET A 164 -6.39 -15.35 23.15
C MET A 164 -5.71 -16.50 23.88
N ALA A 165 -5.03 -16.22 25.01
CA ALA A 165 -4.35 -17.21 25.82
C ALA A 165 -5.34 -18.26 26.38
N ALA A 166 -6.50 -17.83 26.89
CA ALA A 166 -7.57 -18.74 27.34
C ALA A 166 -8.10 -19.64 26.21
N GLY A 167 -8.04 -19.17 24.96
CA GLY A 167 -8.37 -19.95 23.75
C GLY A 167 -7.22 -20.77 23.19
N GLY A 168 -6.08 -20.88 23.90
CA GLY A 168 -4.90 -21.62 23.44
C GLY A 168 -4.08 -20.90 22.36
N ILE A 169 -4.36 -19.63 22.12
CA ILE A 169 -3.66 -18.82 21.11
C ILE A 169 -2.66 -17.88 21.78
N GLN A 170 -1.40 -17.95 21.37
CA GLN A 170 -0.32 -17.15 21.94
C GLN A 170 0.02 -15.96 21.03
N PRO A 171 -0.25 -14.70 21.43
CA PRO A 171 0.26 -13.53 20.74
C PRO A 171 1.75 -13.32 21.03
N THR A 172 2.52 -13.07 19.99
CA THR A 172 3.96 -12.79 20.07
C THR A 172 4.36 -11.87 18.91
N THR A 173 5.58 -11.33 18.97
CA THR A 173 6.17 -10.63 17.82
C THR A 173 6.96 -11.60 16.94
N LEU A 174 7.23 -11.21 15.69
CA LEU A 174 8.10 -12.00 14.80
C LEU A 174 9.51 -12.19 15.40
N ALA A 175 10.04 -11.18 16.09
CA ALA A 175 11.31 -11.28 16.78
C ALA A 175 11.25 -12.25 17.98
N GLY A 176 10.11 -12.32 18.67
CA GLY A 176 9.89 -13.22 19.82
C GLY A 176 9.53 -14.65 19.43
N TRP A 177 9.27 -14.93 18.15
CA TRP A 177 8.94 -16.27 17.68
C TRP A 177 10.18 -17.05 17.26
N ASN A 178 10.59 -17.98 18.11
CA ASN A 178 11.78 -18.81 17.89
C ASN A 178 11.43 -20.06 17.05
N ASP A 179 11.32 -19.88 15.73
CA ASP A 179 11.08 -20.94 14.76
C ASP A 179 11.94 -20.68 13.52
N ALA A 180 12.74 -21.64 13.10
CA ALA A 180 13.61 -21.53 11.92
C ALA A 180 12.80 -21.32 10.62
N ASP A 181 11.59 -21.88 10.55
CA ASP A 181 10.69 -21.80 9.41
C ASP A 181 9.67 -20.66 9.51
N ARG A 182 9.79 -19.76 10.49
CA ARG A 182 8.80 -18.71 10.75
C ARG A 182 8.43 -17.87 9.54
N VAL A 183 9.40 -17.50 8.71
CA VAL A 183 9.15 -16.69 7.51
C VAL A 183 8.34 -17.47 6.48
N ARG A 184 8.66 -18.75 6.26
CA ARG A 184 7.92 -19.62 5.34
C ARG A 184 6.48 -19.86 5.83
N LYS A 185 6.29 -20.05 7.12
CA LYS A 185 4.95 -20.21 7.71
C LYS A 185 4.12 -18.93 7.60
N LEU A 186 4.73 -17.75 7.76
CA LEU A 186 4.07 -16.46 7.54
C LEU A 186 3.71 -16.26 6.06
N HIS A 187 4.60 -16.61 5.13
CA HIS A 187 4.29 -16.56 3.71
C HIS A 187 3.08 -17.44 3.39
N GLN A 188 3.00 -18.64 3.91
CA GLN A 188 1.84 -19.52 3.73
C GLN A 188 0.54 -18.94 4.32
N LEU A 189 0.60 -18.24 5.46
CA LEU A 189 -0.55 -17.52 6.00
C LEU A 189 -0.95 -16.35 5.07
N ASN A 190 0.02 -15.58 4.59
CA ASN A 190 -0.21 -14.49 3.62
C ASN A 190 -0.90 -15.01 2.36
N GLU A 191 -0.39 -16.08 1.74
CA GLU A 191 -0.95 -16.70 0.54
C GLU A 191 -2.42 -17.13 0.72
N ARG A 192 -2.76 -17.69 1.90
CA ARG A 192 -4.14 -18.11 2.20
C ARG A 192 -5.09 -16.96 2.42
N THR A 193 -4.59 -15.79 2.85
CA THR A 193 -5.45 -14.68 3.29
C THR A 193 -5.51 -13.52 2.31
N VAL A 194 -4.50 -13.34 1.45
CA VAL A 194 -4.49 -12.27 0.45
C VAL A 194 -5.58 -12.44 -0.60
N GLN A 195 -5.96 -13.68 -0.90
CA GLN A 195 -7.02 -14.01 -1.86
C GLN A 195 -8.42 -13.58 -1.39
N ASP A 196 -8.58 -13.29 -0.10
CA ASP A 196 -9.86 -12.87 0.48
C ASP A 196 -10.02 -11.33 0.51
N ILE A 197 -8.99 -10.59 0.11
CA ILE A 197 -9.09 -9.14 -0.04
C ILE A 197 -9.94 -8.86 -1.28
N PRO A 198 -11.03 -8.08 -1.18
CA PRO A 198 -11.79 -7.68 -2.37
C PRO A 198 -10.89 -6.99 -3.39
N HIS A 199 -10.98 -7.40 -4.64
CA HIS A 199 -10.17 -6.86 -5.75
C HIS A 199 -10.94 -6.98 -7.07
N SER A 200 -10.65 -6.08 -8.00
CA SER A 200 -11.24 -6.05 -9.35
C SER A 200 -10.34 -6.69 -10.40
N LEU A 201 -9.07 -6.94 -10.06
CA LEU A 201 -8.01 -7.33 -10.98
C LEU A 201 -7.30 -8.59 -10.49
N THR A 202 -6.57 -9.22 -11.40
CA THR A 202 -5.78 -10.40 -11.08
C THR A 202 -4.67 -10.06 -10.08
N ILE A 203 -4.68 -10.73 -8.92
CA ILE A 203 -3.58 -10.63 -7.94
C ILE A 203 -2.48 -11.60 -8.34
N VAL A 204 -1.31 -11.07 -8.66
CA VAL A 204 -0.10 -11.89 -8.87
C VAL A 204 0.36 -12.47 -7.54
N ARG A 205 0.54 -13.79 -7.49
CA ARG A 205 1.05 -14.46 -6.29
C ARG A 205 2.48 -14.00 -5.99
N GLU A 206 2.70 -13.62 -4.73
CA GLU A 206 4.01 -13.17 -4.28
C GLU A 206 4.94 -14.37 -4.07
N ALA A 207 6.08 -14.39 -4.77
CA ALA A 207 7.10 -15.42 -4.55
C ALA A 207 7.67 -15.33 -3.11
N PHE A 208 8.11 -16.45 -2.56
CA PHE A 208 8.65 -16.50 -1.19
C PHE A 208 9.81 -15.52 -0.99
N GLU A 209 10.71 -15.43 -1.95
CA GLU A 209 11.87 -14.54 -1.90
C GLU A 209 11.46 -13.05 -1.89
N ASP A 210 10.39 -12.68 -2.61
CA ASP A 210 9.87 -11.30 -2.62
C ASP A 210 9.14 -10.99 -1.32
N PHE A 211 8.40 -11.96 -0.78
CA PHE A 211 7.80 -11.86 0.56
C PHE A 211 8.88 -11.66 1.63
N GLU A 212 9.98 -12.42 1.61
CA GLU A 212 11.07 -12.31 2.55
C GLU A 212 11.77 -10.94 2.47
N LYS A 213 12.05 -10.43 1.26
CA LYS A 213 12.58 -9.08 1.06
C LYS A 213 11.62 -8.02 1.62
N ARG A 214 10.33 -8.15 1.31
CA ARG A 214 9.29 -7.24 1.79
C ARG A 214 9.14 -7.29 3.31
N LEU A 215 9.28 -8.47 3.93
CA LEU A 215 9.23 -8.64 5.37
C LEU A 215 10.41 -7.96 6.08
N ASN A 216 11.58 -7.96 5.44
CA ASN A 216 12.82 -7.34 5.93
C ASN A 216 12.97 -5.86 5.53
N SER A 217 11.91 -5.22 5.02
CA SER A 217 11.91 -3.79 4.71
C SER A 217 12.13 -2.95 5.98
N PRO A 218 12.92 -1.84 5.93
CA PRO A 218 13.24 -1.02 7.10
C PRO A 218 12.02 -0.46 7.87
N ASP A 219 10.88 -0.31 7.19
CA ASP A 219 9.63 0.14 7.79
C ASP A 219 8.88 -0.95 8.58
N ARG A 220 9.42 -2.18 8.67
CA ARG A 220 8.78 -3.35 9.31
C ARG A 220 9.68 -4.00 10.36
N PRO A 221 9.97 -3.33 11.47
CA PRO A 221 10.75 -3.92 12.55
C PRO A 221 10.10 -5.21 13.07
N HIS A 222 10.86 -6.30 13.16
CA HIS A 222 10.33 -7.61 13.54
C HIS A 222 9.83 -7.66 15.00
N ASP A 223 10.30 -6.80 15.86
CA ASP A 223 9.82 -6.61 17.25
C ASP A 223 8.46 -5.88 17.30
N ARG A 224 7.99 -5.35 16.18
CA ARG A 224 6.70 -4.65 16.02
C ARG A 224 5.74 -5.34 15.04
N PHE A 225 6.13 -6.51 14.58
CA PHE A 225 5.30 -7.35 13.71
C PHE A 225 4.65 -8.44 14.58
N TRP A 226 3.34 -8.29 14.85
CA TRP A 226 2.59 -9.14 15.76
C TRP A 226 1.93 -10.32 15.07
N ILE A 227 1.99 -11.49 15.73
CA ILE A 227 1.50 -12.78 15.24
C ILE A 227 0.73 -13.46 16.35
N ALA A 228 -0.38 -14.12 16.02
CA ALA A 228 -1.08 -15.04 16.89
C ALA A 228 -0.72 -16.48 16.49
N LEU A 229 -0.26 -17.27 17.42
CA LEU A 229 0.18 -18.65 17.24
C LEU A 229 -0.80 -19.63 17.90
N ASP A 230 -1.17 -20.69 17.17
CA ASP A 230 -1.75 -21.92 17.71
C ASP A 230 -0.64 -22.98 17.72
N GLY A 231 -0.08 -23.26 18.91
CA GLY A 231 1.18 -23.98 19.01
C GLY A 231 2.30 -23.28 18.24
N ASN A 232 2.75 -23.88 17.15
CA ASN A 232 3.79 -23.32 16.28
C ASN A 232 3.26 -22.92 14.88
N ARG A 233 1.94 -22.74 14.73
CA ARG A 233 1.28 -22.32 13.51
C ARG A 233 0.81 -20.88 13.61
N PRO A 234 1.22 -19.96 12.71
CA PRO A 234 0.65 -18.62 12.67
C PRO A 234 -0.78 -18.67 12.11
N VAL A 235 -1.72 -18.09 12.86
CA VAL A 235 -3.16 -18.10 12.55
C VAL A 235 -3.74 -16.70 12.37
N ALA A 236 -3.02 -15.67 12.80
CA ALA A 236 -3.30 -14.27 12.47
C ALA A 236 -2.02 -13.46 12.54
N MET A 237 -1.99 -12.35 11.83
CA MET A 237 -0.89 -11.37 11.91
C MET A 237 -1.42 -9.95 11.75
N SER A 238 -0.71 -8.99 12.33
CA SER A 238 -0.91 -7.56 12.12
C SER A 238 0.39 -6.82 12.33
N TYR A 239 0.65 -5.81 11.50
CA TYR A 239 1.81 -4.94 11.68
C TYR A 239 1.52 -3.54 11.19
N LEU A 240 2.26 -2.60 11.75
CA LEU A 240 2.33 -1.22 11.29
C LEU A 240 3.65 -1.01 10.54
N LYS A 241 3.62 -0.10 9.57
CA LYS A 241 4.81 0.38 8.87
C LYS A 241 5.32 1.62 9.59
N TYR A 242 6.59 1.62 9.94
CA TYR A 242 7.26 2.72 10.64
C TYR A 242 8.33 3.31 9.72
N PRO A 243 8.00 4.35 8.91
CA PRO A 243 8.98 4.95 8.01
C PRO A 243 10.21 5.46 8.78
N PRO A 244 11.44 5.11 8.37
CA PRO A 244 12.64 5.46 9.15
C PRO A 244 13.07 6.92 9.03
N VAL A 245 12.75 7.63 7.94
CA VAL A 245 13.19 9.00 7.68
C VAL A 245 12.03 9.98 7.79
N ARG A 246 10.94 9.74 7.07
CA ARG A 246 9.74 10.60 7.08
C ARG A 246 8.49 9.82 6.70
N GLY A 247 7.34 10.36 7.05
CA GLY A 247 6.02 9.81 6.73
C GLY A 247 5.28 9.37 7.99
N ASP A 248 4.07 8.92 7.76
CA ASP A 248 3.14 8.52 8.79
C ASP A 248 3.20 7.02 9.08
N VAL A 249 2.75 6.63 10.27
CA VAL A 249 2.61 5.21 10.63
C VAL A 249 1.32 4.66 10.04
N TRP A 250 1.44 3.67 9.16
CA TRP A 250 0.31 3.02 8.48
C TRP A 250 0.18 1.56 8.88
N THR A 251 -1.06 1.07 8.98
CA THR A 251 -1.30 -0.38 9.03
C THR A 251 -0.81 -1.01 7.72
N GLY A 252 0.12 -1.95 7.84
CA GLY A 252 0.65 -2.67 6.68
C GLY A 252 -0.29 -3.79 6.23
N TYR A 253 -0.69 -4.66 7.16
CA TYR A 253 -1.63 -5.74 6.92
C TYR A 253 -2.21 -6.27 8.23
N THR A 254 -3.46 -6.74 8.19
CA THR A 254 -4.10 -7.47 9.29
C THR A 254 -4.90 -8.62 8.69
N CYS A 255 -4.63 -9.85 9.10
CA CYS A 255 -5.38 -11.00 8.61
C CYS A 255 -5.57 -12.08 9.67
N THR A 256 -6.50 -13.00 9.38
CA THR A 256 -6.74 -14.23 10.15
C THR A 256 -6.96 -15.41 9.20
N ASP A 257 -6.28 -16.51 9.45
CA ASP A 257 -6.48 -17.79 8.75
C ASP A 257 -7.98 -18.14 8.69
N PRO A 258 -8.53 -18.51 7.54
CA PRO A 258 -9.96 -18.81 7.39
C PRO A 258 -10.52 -19.74 8.46
N GLY A 259 -9.78 -20.78 8.86
CA GLY A 259 -10.19 -21.75 9.89
C GLY A 259 -10.26 -21.17 11.32
N TYR A 260 -9.78 -19.95 11.52
CA TYR A 260 -9.72 -19.28 12.84
C TYR A 260 -10.56 -17.99 12.90
N ARG A 261 -11.32 -17.69 11.86
CA ARG A 261 -12.22 -16.52 11.82
C ARG A 261 -13.36 -16.63 12.83
N GLY A 262 -13.99 -15.52 13.14
CA GLY A 262 -15.06 -15.44 14.12
C GLY A 262 -14.61 -15.49 15.59
N ARG A 263 -13.32 -15.69 15.88
CA ARG A 263 -12.75 -15.77 17.23
C ARG A 263 -12.18 -14.45 17.74
N GLY A 264 -12.32 -13.35 17.00
CA GLY A 264 -11.83 -12.03 17.36
C GLY A 264 -10.30 -11.84 17.21
N LEU A 265 -9.58 -12.77 16.56
CA LEU A 265 -8.11 -12.74 16.45
C LEU A 265 -7.60 -11.53 15.68
N ALA A 266 -8.22 -11.17 14.54
CA ALA A 266 -7.81 -9.99 13.77
C ALA A 266 -7.83 -8.71 14.62
N ARG A 267 -8.93 -8.49 15.38
CA ARG A 267 -9.03 -7.36 16.30
C ARG A 267 -8.03 -7.46 17.43
N GLY A 268 -7.88 -8.65 18.03
CA GLY A 268 -6.97 -8.90 19.14
C GLY A 268 -5.51 -8.63 18.79
N ILE A 269 -5.06 -9.10 17.60
CA ILE A 269 -3.67 -8.89 17.17
C ILE A 269 -3.42 -7.45 16.69
N LYS A 270 -4.42 -6.80 16.06
CA LYS A 270 -4.34 -5.37 15.71
C LYS A 270 -4.25 -4.50 16.94
N LEU A 271 -4.94 -4.85 18.04
CA LEU A 271 -4.80 -4.16 19.34
C LEU A 271 -3.39 -4.25 19.89
N GLN A 272 -2.65 -5.37 19.71
CA GLN A 272 -1.27 -5.46 20.15
C GLN A 272 -0.38 -4.47 19.40
N THR A 273 -0.55 -4.33 18.06
CA THR A 273 0.22 -3.35 17.28
C THR A 273 -0.07 -1.91 17.70
N LEU A 274 -1.33 -1.59 18.01
CA LEU A 274 -1.74 -0.25 18.43
C LEU A 274 -1.25 0.08 19.85
N ALA A 275 -1.37 -0.86 20.78
CA ALA A 275 -0.85 -0.68 22.15
C ALA A 275 0.66 -0.42 22.14
N GLN A 276 1.42 -1.18 21.35
CA GLN A 276 2.86 -0.94 21.20
C GLN A 276 3.14 0.42 20.52
N ALA A 277 2.34 0.84 19.54
CA ALA A 277 2.49 2.16 18.94
C ALA A 277 2.25 3.30 19.96
N VAL A 278 1.30 3.12 20.91
CA VAL A 278 1.10 4.04 22.06
C VAL A 278 2.35 4.09 22.93
N GLU A 279 2.92 2.93 23.29
CA GLU A 279 4.15 2.85 24.10
C GLU A 279 5.35 3.51 23.42
N LEU A 280 5.40 3.46 22.07
CA LEU A 280 6.42 4.11 21.25
C LEU A 280 6.18 5.61 21.04
N GLY A 281 5.08 6.15 21.57
CA GLY A 281 4.74 7.57 21.45
C GLY A 281 4.22 7.99 20.07
N VAL A 282 3.77 7.05 19.24
CA VAL A 282 3.16 7.35 17.93
C VAL A 282 1.88 8.15 18.13
N PRO A 283 1.73 9.34 17.53
CA PRO A 283 0.54 10.17 17.77
C PRO A 283 -0.69 9.70 16.97
N LEU A 284 -0.49 9.27 15.73
CA LEU A 284 -1.54 8.91 14.78
C LEU A 284 -1.18 7.63 14.04
N VAL A 285 -2.16 6.79 13.76
CA VAL A 285 -2.03 5.61 12.89
C VAL A 285 -3.07 5.69 11.79
N TYR A 286 -2.62 5.49 10.56
CA TYR A 286 -3.47 5.49 9.38
C TYR A 286 -3.72 4.07 8.85
N THR A 287 -4.81 3.90 8.12
CA THR A 287 -5.11 2.67 7.37
C THR A 287 -6.02 2.99 6.19
N ALA A 288 -5.94 2.17 5.14
CA ALA A 288 -6.90 2.19 4.05
C ALA A 288 -7.37 0.76 3.79
N ASN A 289 -8.63 0.62 3.41
CA ASN A 289 -9.23 -0.67 3.12
C ASN A 289 -10.32 -0.50 2.07
N ASP A 290 -10.41 -1.47 1.19
CA ASP A 290 -11.49 -1.55 0.22
C ASP A 290 -12.87 -1.35 0.86
N SER A 291 -13.72 -0.57 0.22
CA SER A 291 -15.05 -0.20 0.73
C SER A 291 -16.01 -1.38 0.88
N GLU A 292 -15.73 -2.51 0.23
CA GLU A 292 -16.52 -3.75 0.33
C GLU A 292 -16.00 -4.69 1.42
N ASN A 293 -14.84 -4.41 2.02
CA ASN A 293 -14.28 -5.23 3.09
C ASN A 293 -14.93 -4.96 4.45
N ALA A 294 -16.22 -5.25 4.57
CA ALA A 294 -17.02 -4.98 5.77
C ALA A 294 -16.40 -5.51 7.09
N PRO A 295 -15.73 -6.69 7.15
CA PRO A 295 -15.13 -7.16 8.39
C PRO A 295 -14.05 -6.23 8.94
N ILE A 296 -13.12 -5.75 8.10
CA ILE A 296 -12.02 -4.88 8.57
C ILE A 296 -12.52 -3.46 8.85
N LEU A 297 -13.49 -2.96 8.06
CA LEU A 297 -14.12 -1.66 8.30
C LEU A 297 -14.77 -1.61 9.69
N ARG A 298 -15.53 -2.65 10.06
CA ARG A 298 -16.12 -2.77 11.40
C ARG A 298 -15.07 -2.82 12.51
N ILE A 299 -13.94 -3.49 12.29
CA ILE A 299 -12.83 -3.50 13.25
C ILE A 299 -12.30 -2.07 13.43
N ASN A 300 -12.06 -1.33 12.35
CA ASN A 300 -11.57 0.04 12.41
C ASN A 300 -12.54 0.95 13.17
N GLU A 301 -13.83 0.90 12.86
CA GLU A 301 -14.86 1.66 13.57
C GLU A 301 -14.86 1.37 15.08
N THR A 302 -14.82 0.09 15.48
CA THR A 302 -14.83 -0.30 16.91
C THR A 302 -13.55 0.07 17.64
N LEU A 303 -12.42 0.23 16.92
CA LEU A 303 -11.17 0.71 17.49
C LEU A 303 -11.12 2.24 17.62
N GLY A 304 -12.08 2.97 17.03
CA GLY A 304 -12.20 4.42 17.12
C GLY A 304 -11.49 5.17 15.99
N TYR A 305 -11.20 4.50 14.89
CA TYR A 305 -10.72 5.18 13.69
C TYR A 305 -11.79 6.12 13.14
N ARG A 306 -11.37 7.27 12.62
CA ARG A 306 -12.20 8.26 11.95
C ARG A 306 -11.95 8.22 10.45
N ALA A 307 -13.01 8.34 9.66
CA ALA A 307 -12.90 8.39 8.21
C ALA A 307 -12.16 9.65 7.73
N ARG A 308 -11.39 9.50 6.65
CA ARG A 308 -10.73 10.55 5.89
C ARG A 308 -11.08 10.39 4.40
N PRO A 309 -10.78 11.37 3.55
CA PRO A 309 -10.80 11.16 2.10
C PRO A 309 -10.01 9.90 1.73
N GLY A 310 -10.64 9.05 0.95
CA GLY A 310 -10.08 7.77 0.55
C GLY A 310 -9.33 7.86 -0.76
N PHE A 311 -9.09 6.70 -1.38
CA PHE A 311 -8.42 6.59 -2.67
C PHE A 311 -9.38 5.96 -3.68
N VAL A 312 -9.31 6.43 -4.92
CA VAL A 312 -10.14 5.96 -6.01
C VAL A 312 -9.27 5.24 -7.04
N GLU A 313 -9.62 4.01 -7.31
CA GLU A 313 -9.07 3.23 -8.40
C GLU A 313 -9.84 3.55 -9.69
N HIS A 314 -9.10 3.89 -10.74
CA HIS A 314 -9.64 4.24 -12.06
C HIS A 314 -9.09 3.30 -13.12
N HIS A 315 -9.96 2.85 -14.03
CA HIS A 315 -9.61 1.97 -15.12
C HIS A 315 -9.84 2.64 -16.49
N LYS A 316 -8.92 2.38 -17.42
CA LYS A 316 -9.06 2.76 -18.84
C LYS A 316 -8.65 1.60 -19.73
N ARG A 317 -9.54 1.12 -20.59
CA ARG A 317 -9.20 0.12 -21.62
C ARG A 317 -8.30 0.72 -22.67
N VAL A 318 -7.25 -0.01 -23.01
CA VAL A 318 -6.37 0.35 -24.14
C VAL A 318 -7.06 -0.11 -25.43
N THR A 319 -7.46 0.83 -26.25
CA THR A 319 -7.89 0.53 -27.62
C THR A 319 -6.66 0.32 -28.50
N LYS A 320 -6.48 -0.86 -29.08
CA LYS A 320 -5.47 -1.02 -30.13
C LYS A 320 -5.80 -0.02 -31.24
N GLN A 321 -4.87 0.89 -31.54
CA GLN A 321 -4.95 1.56 -32.83
C GLN A 321 -4.99 0.45 -33.89
N GLN A 322 -6.10 0.35 -34.63
CA GLN A 322 -6.11 -0.43 -35.86
C GLN A 322 -5.07 0.22 -36.75
N ASP A 323 -4.07 -0.55 -37.13
CA ASP A 323 -3.10 -0.15 -38.13
C ASP A 323 -3.88 0.33 -39.36
N ALA A 324 -3.80 1.62 -39.63
CA ALA A 324 -4.41 2.26 -40.80
C ALA A 324 -3.44 2.21 -41.99
#